data_2739810f80a4e356925563b897179bec
#
_entry.id   2739810f80a4e356925563b897179bec
#
_cell.length_a   1.000
_cell.length_b   1.000
_cell.length_c   1.000
_cell.angle_alpha   90.00
_cell.angle_beta   90.00
_cell.angle_gamma   90.00
#
_symmetry.space_group_name_H-M   'P 1'
#
loop_
_entity.id
_entity.type
_entity.pdbx_description
1 polymer ?
#
loop_
_entity_poly.entity_id
_entity_poly.type
_entity_poly.pdbx_seq_one_letter_code
_entity_poly.pdbx_strand_id
1 'polypeptide(L)'
;MLLAPGAGGDLDGDGLTALASTLAAQGCTVVRANLPYRQAGRRAPRADRSVPGYLAVLAAAQEAVGPRDAPWIVGGKSYGGRVATMAVADGLAALGVLLYGYPLHPPGKPDKLRVDHWPHLFAPTLFLQGDRDPFCDLSLLEEHRHKLPRRATVHVVVGGDHSLRVTRAASPTGEASSEAETLGGLGEVLERWLRRLD
;
A
#
# COMPACT_ATOMS: atom_id res chain seq x y z
N MET A 1 5.77 7.69 8.81
CA MET A 1 4.73 6.89 8.16
C MET A 1 4.74 5.44 8.62
N LEU A 2 3.63 4.71 8.46
CA LEU A 2 3.52 3.28 8.79
C LEU A 2 3.23 2.45 7.54
N LEU A 3 4.04 1.41 7.29
CA LEU A 3 3.83 0.44 6.22
C LEU A 3 3.65 -0.97 6.79
N ALA A 4 2.56 -1.63 6.42
CA ALA A 4 2.25 -3.01 6.81
C ALA A 4 2.44 -3.98 5.63
N PRO A 5 2.93 -5.22 5.88
CA PRO A 5 3.15 -6.23 4.84
C PRO A 5 1.83 -6.86 4.35
N GLY A 6 1.93 -7.62 3.27
CA GLY A 6 0.84 -8.47 2.77
C GLY A 6 0.49 -9.62 3.72
N ALA A 7 -0.60 -10.34 3.44
CA ALA A 7 -1.18 -11.36 4.33
C ALA A 7 -0.20 -12.46 4.79
N GLY A 8 0.66 -12.93 3.89
CA GLY A 8 1.70 -13.92 4.18
C GLY A 8 3.12 -13.33 4.27
N GLY A 9 3.23 -12.00 4.15
CA GLY A 9 4.50 -11.30 4.15
C GLY A 9 5.05 -11.02 5.55
N ASP A 10 6.20 -10.35 5.57
CA ASP A 10 6.88 -9.93 6.78
C ASP A 10 7.37 -8.47 6.64
N LEU A 11 7.57 -7.79 7.77
CA LEU A 11 8.10 -6.41 7.78
C LEU A 11 9.49 -6.30 7.15
N ASP A 12 10.28 -7.38 7.17
CA ASP A 12 11.62 -7.46 6.58
C ASP A 12 11.63 -7.99 5.14
N GLY A 13 10.46 -8.18 4.53
CA GLY A 13 10.36 -8.57 3.11
C GLY A 13 11.02 -7.53 2.20
N ASP A 14 11.75 -8.01 1.17
CA ASP A 14 12.60 -7.20 0.27
C ASP A 14 11.87 -5.97 -0.30
N GLY A 15 10.64 -6.16 -0.78
CA GLY A 15 9.85 -5.06 -1.36
C GLY A 15 9.48 -3.99 -0.33
N LEU A 16 9.03 -4.40 0.87
CA LEU A 16 8.67 -3.44 1.91
C LEU A 16 9.90 -2.69 2.44
N THR A 17 11.04 -3.38 2.50
CA THR A 17 12.34 -2.81 2.87
C THR A 17 12.82 -1.81 1.82
N ALA A 18 12.76 -2.16 0.54
CA ALA A 18 13.15 -1.29 -0.56
C ALA A 18 12.27 -0.03 -0.61
N LEU A 19 10.94 -0.19 -0.50
CA LEU A 19 10.02 0.94 -0.45
C LEU A 19 10.32 1.88 0.71
N ALA A 20 10.57 1.32 1.91
CA ALA A 20 10.91 2.11 3.08
C ALA A 20 12.25 2.87 2.90
N SER A 21 13.26 2.25 2.29
CA SER A 21 14.53 2.89 1.97
C SER A 21 14.37 4.02 0.96
N THR A 22 13.55 3.82 -0.09
CA THR A 22 13.27 4.84 -1.10
C THR A 22 12.55 6.05 -0.50
N LEU A 23 11.58 5.81 0.40
CA LEU A 23 10.88 6.87 1.13
C LEU A 23 11.80 7.59 2.13
N ALA A 24 12.69 6.85 2.81
CA ALA A 24 13.67 7.45 3.72
C ALA A 24 14.64 8.39 2.97
N ALA A 25 15.02 8.05 1.75
CA ALA A 25 15.81 8.92 0.88
C ALA A 25 15.07 10.23 0.49
N GLN A 26 13.74 10.25 0.60
CA GLN A 26 12.91 11.46 0.45
C GLN A 26 12.69 12.22 1.78
N GLY A 27 13.43 11.89 2.83
CA GLY A 27 13.32 12.53 4.13
C GLY A 27 12.21 12.00 5.04
N CYS A 28 11.56 10.90 4.69
CA CYS A 28 10.49 10.33 5.50
C CYS A 28 11.02 9.43 6.61
N THR A 29 10.50 9.56 7.84
CA THR A 29 10.63 8.53 8.86
C THR A 29 9.64 7.41 8.57
N VAL A 30 10.13 6.18 8.31
CA VAL A 30 9.29 5.03 7.92
C VAL A 30 9.38 3.94 8.97
N VAL A 31 8.24 3.56 9.52
CA VAL A 31 8.08 2.38 10.38
C VAL A 31 7.47 1.26 9.56
N ARG A 32 8.11 0.10 9.52
CA ARG A 32 7.57 -1.14 8.99
C ARG A 32 7.13 -2.00 10.16
N ALA A 33 5.92 -2.54 10.12
CA ALA A 33 5.43 -3.33 11.23
C ALA A 33 4.54 -4.50 10.80
N ASN A 34 4.74 -5.64 11.45
CA ASN A 34 3.85 -6.78 11.33
C ASN A 34 2.56 -6.54 12.12
N LEU A 35 1.43 -6.91 11.55
CA LEU A 35 0.16 -6.89 12.27
C LEU A 35 0.10 -8.01 13.32
N PRO A 36 -0.67 -7.86 14.41
CA PRO A 36 -0.68 -8.80 15.54
C PRO A 36 -0.91 -10.27 15.18
N TYR A 37 -1.74 -10.56 14.15
CA TYR A 37 -1.94 -11.93 13.69
C TYR A 37 -0.64 -12.57 13.20
N ARG A 38 0.22 -11.78 12.53
CA ARG A 38 1.49 -12.24 11.99
C ARG A 38 2.51 -12.49 13.11
N GLN A 39 2.56 -11.60 14.08
CA GLN A 39 3.40 -11.76 15.28
C GLN A 39 3.00 -13.02 16.06
N ALA A 40 1.71 -13.35 16.10
CA ALA A 40 1.19 -14.56 16.73
C ALA A 40 1.33 -15.84 15.85
N GLY A 41 1.99 -15.78 14.69
CA GLY A 41 2.14 -16.93 13.79
C GLY A 41 0.83 -17.41 13.14
N ARG A 42 -0.21 -16.56 13.13
CA ARG A 42 -1.54 -16.92 12.63
C ARG A 42 -1.73 -16.49 11.16
N ARG A 43 -2.70 -17.10 10.49
CA ARG A 43 -3.14 -16.65 9.18
C ARG A 43 -3.86 -15.30 9.27
N ALA A 44 -3.76 -14.50 8.22
CA ALA A 44 -4.49 -13.22 8.13
C ALA A 44 -6.01 -13.47 8.22
N PRO A 45 -6.70 -12.78 9.14
CA PRO A 45 -8.16 -12.79 9.19
C PRO A 45 -8.75 -11.93 8.05
N ARG A 46 -10.06 -11.74 8.04
CA ARG A 46 -10.66 -10.71 7.17
C ARG A 46 -10.07 -9.34 7.53
N ALA A 47 -9.88 -8.48 6.52
CA ALA A 47 -9.17 -7.21 6.71
C ALA A 47 -9.83 -6.29 7.75
N ASP A 48 -11.16 -6.24 7.79
CA ASP A 48 -11.95 -5.52 8.79
C ASP A 48 -11.58 -5.89 10.24
N ARG A 49 -11.32 -7.16 10.49
CA ARG A 49 -10.91 -7.66 11.81
C ARG A 49 -9.50 -7.29 12.21
N SER A 50 -8.68 -6.83 11.26
CA SER A 50 -7.30 -6.38 11.54
C SER A 50 -7.20 -4.89 11.79
N VAL A 51 -8.26 -4.10 11.58
CA VAL A 51 -8.25 -2.65 11.80
C VAL A 51 -7.87 -2.28 13.24
N PRO A 52 -8.45 -2.87 14.30
CA PRO A 52 -8.03 -2.54 15.67
C PRO A 52 -6.54 -2.82 15.92
N GLY A 53 -6.02 -3.94 15.39
CA GLY A 53 -4.61 -4.27 15.49
C GLY A 53 -3.70 -3.31 14.71
N TYR A 54 -4.16 -2.82 13.55
CA TYR A 54 -3.45 -1.81 12.78
C TYR A 54 -3.35 -0.48 13.56
N LEU A 55 -4.45 -0.04 14.16
CA LEU A 55 -4.49 1.18 14.98
C LEU A 55 -3.57 1.07 16.20
N ALA A 56 -3.53 -0.07 16.87
CA ALA A 56 -2.62 -0.31 18.00
C ALA A 56 -1.14 -0.25 17.57
N VAL A 57 -0.81 -0.83 16.42
CA VAL A 57 0.55 -0.77 15.85
C VAL A 57 0.91 0.66 15.47
N LEU A 58 -0.01 1.42 14.88
CA LEU A 58 0.21 2.82 14.54
C LEU A 58 0.45 3.66 15.80
N ALA A 59 -0.36 3.51 16.83
CA ALA A 59 -0.18 4.22 18.10
C ALA A 59 1.19 3.93 18.74
N ALA A 60 1.62 2.67 18.76
CA ALA A 60 2.94 2.29 19.25
C ALA A 60 4.08 2.89 18.40
N ALA A 61 3.92 2.94 17.07
CA ALA A 61 4.89 3.57 16.17
C ALA A 61 4.97 5.08 16.41
N GLN A 62 3.85 5.75 16.59
CA GLN A 62 3.78 7.18 16.92
C GLN A 62 4.45 7.48 18.25
N GLU A 63 4.27 6.62 19.24
CA GLU A 63 4.94 6.75 20.54
C GLU A 63 6.46 6.61 20.43
N ALA A 64 6.93 5.69 19.59
CA ALA A 64 8.34 5.36 19.48
C ALA A 64 9.15 6.39 18.68
N VAL A 65 8.61 6.96 17.59
CA VAL A 65 9.43 7.70 16.62
C VAL A 65 8.81 9.00 16.09
N GLY A 66 7.60 9.36 16.46
CA GLY A 66 6.97 10.45 15.74
C GLY A 66 6.17 11.42 16.56
N PRO A 67 5.67 12.49 15.93
CA PRO A 67 4.68 13.32 16.58
C PRO A 67 3.42 12.50 16.81
N ARG A 68 2.98 12.43 18.06
CA ARG A 68 1.81 11.64 18.46
C ARG A 68 0.51 12.23 17.91
N ASP A 69 0.46 13.54 17.79
CA ASP A 69 -0.77 14.28 17.48
C ASP A 69 -0.86 14.71 15.98
N ALA A 70 0.10 14.33 15.15
CA ALA A 70 0.06 14.63 13.73
C ALA A 70 -0.45 13.43 12.92
N PRO A 71 -1.24 13.65 11.86
CA PRO A 71 -1.64 12.58 10.97
C PRO A 71 -0.42 12.00 10.22
N TRP A 72 -0.37 10.68 10.11
CA TRP A 72 0.68 9.95 9.42
C TRP A 72 0.25 9.53 8.02
N ILE A 73 1.22 9.31 7.13
CA ILE A 73 0.98 8.50 5.94
C ILE A 73 0.91 7.04 6.40
N VAL A 74 -0.14 6.34 5.97
CA VAL A 74 -0.40 4.94 6.30
C VAL A 74 -0.51 4.12 5.03
N GLY A 75 -0.25 2.81 5.11
CA GLY A 75 -0.38 1.98 3.92
C GLY A 75 0.38 0.66 4.00
N GLY A 76 0.84 0.20 2.83
CA GLY A 76 1.64 -1.01 2.71
C GLY A 76 1.27 -1.89 1.51
N LYS A 77 1.73 -3.13 1.56
CA LYS A 77 1.54 -4.13 0.51
C LYS A 77 0.20 -4.83 0.65
N SER A 78 -0.53 -4.96 -0.46
CA SER A 78 -1.65 -5.89 -0.58
C SER A 78 -2.62 -5.83 0.61
N TYR A 79 -2.65 -6.87 1.43
CA TYR A 79 -3.50 -6.95 2.63
C TYR A 79 -3.24 -5.81 3.62
N GLY A 80 -1.96 -5.49 3.90
CA GLY A 80 -1.61 -4.39 4.81
C GLY A 80 -2.12 -3.05 4.31
N GLY A 81 -1.98 -2.77 3.01
CA GLY A 81 -2.56 -1.59 2.37
C GLY A 81 -4.09 -1.56 2.47
N ARG A 82 -4.75 -2.70 2.27
CA ARG A 82 -6.21 -2.79 2.40
C ARG A 82 -6.68 -2.55 3.84
N VAL A 83 -5.97 -3.07 4.85
CA VAL A 83 -6.31 -2.78 6.26
C VAL A 83 -6.13 -1.29 6.56
N ALA A 84 -5.08 -0.66 6.04
CA ALA A 84 -4.86 0.78 6.17
C ALA A 84 -6.01 1.60 5.56
N THR A 85 -6.47 1.25 4.34
CA THR A 85 -7.63 1.95 3.72
C THR A 85 -8.90 1.81 4.54
N MET A 86 -9.13 0.66 5.16
CA MET A 86 -10.29 0.44 6.04
C MET A 86 -10.16 1.23 7.34
N ALA A 87 -8.98 1.29 7.93
CA ALA A 87 -8.75 2.11 9.14
C ALA A 87 -9.04 3.59 8.88
N VAL A 88 -8.63 4.13 7.72
CA VAL A 88 -8.92 5.52 7.34
C VAL A 88 -10.42 5.71 7.07
N ALA A 89 -11.06 4.76 6.41
CA ALA A 89 -12.51 4.80 6.18
C ALA A 89 -13.33 4.72 7.49
N ASP A 90 -12.79 4.05 8.51
CA ASP A 90 -13.38 3.95 9.85
C ASP A 90 -13.03 5.16 10.73
N GLY A 91 -12.40 6.21 10.18
CA GLY A 91 -12.18 7.49 10.87
C GLY A 91 -10.72 7.78 11.30
N LEU A 92 -9.74 6.95 10.96
CA LEU A 92 -8.34 7.29 11.19
C LEU A 92 -7.96 8.52 10.35
N ALA A 93 -7.54 9.60 11.02
CA ALA A 93 -6.94 10.75 10.34
C ALA A 93 -5.59 10.37 9.73
N ALA A 94 -5.46 10.49 8.41
CA ALA A 94 -4.22 10.20 7.68
C ALA A 94 -3.85 11.36 6.76
N LEU A 95 -2.56 11.71 6.70
CA LEU A 95 -2.03 12.68 5.75
C LEU A 95 -2.12 12.14 4.32
N GLY A 96 -1.94 10.84 4.14
CA GLY A 96 -2.07 10.16 2.86
C GLY A 96 -2.08 8.65 3.03
N VAL A 97 -2.46 7.94 1.98
CA VAL A 97 -2.45 6.47 1.92
C VAL A 97 -1.57 6.00 0.77
N LEU A 98 -0.56 5.18 1.09
CA LEU A 98 0.37 4.61 0.12
C LEU A 98 0.13 3.10 -0.02
N LEU A 99 -0.25 2.68 -1.20
CA LEU A 99 -0.62 1.30 -1.51
C LEU A 99 0.27 0.73 -2.61
N TYR A 100 0.80 -0.47 -2.44
CA TYR A 100 1.35 -1.20 -3.57
C TYR A 100 0.80 -2.63 -3.66
N GLY A 101 0.48 -3.03 -4.89
CA GLY A 101 -0.23 -4.26 -5.16
C GLY A 101 -1.58 -4.29 -4.43
N TYR A 102 -2.41 -3.24 -4.56
CA TYR A 102 -3.73 -3.23 -3.90
C TYR A 102 -4.62 -4.34 -4.44
N PRO A 103 -5.17 -5.22 -3.57
CA PRO A 103 -5.98 -6.34 -4.01
C PRO A 103 -7.42 -5.90 -4.25
N LEU A 104 -7.69 -5.26 -5.39
CA LEU A 104 -9.00 -4.70 -5.75
C LEU A 104 -10.10 -5.77 -5.76
N HIS A 105 -9.76 -6.99 -6.15
CA HIS A 105 -10.65 -8.17 -6.14
C HIS A 105 -9.86 -9.46 -5.87
N PRO A 106 -10.50 -10.59 -5.54
CA PRO A 106 -9.83 -11.89 -5.53
C PRO A 106 -9.42 -12.29 -6.97
N PRO A 107 -8.34 -13.07 -7.15
CA PRO A 107 -7.96 -13.57 -8.46
C PRO A 107 -9.11 -14.33 -9.14
N GLY A 108 -9.33 -14.04 -10.43
CA GLY A 108 -10.39 -14.66 -11.21
C GLY A 108 -11.83 -14.29 -10.80
N LYS A 109 -12.03 -13.28 -9.92
CA LYS A 109 -13.34 -12.81 -9.46
C LYS A 109 -13.43 -11.29 -9.51
N PRO A 110 -13.38 -10.69 -10.71
CA PRO A 110 -13.38 -9.23 -10.88
C PRO A 110 -14.72 -8.59 -10.45
N ASP A 111 -15.80 -9.38 -10.38
CA ASP A 111 -17.10 -8.98 -9.86
C ASP A 111 -17.12 -8.75 -8.34
N LYS A 112 -16.11 -9.28 -7.60
CA LYS A 112 -16.03 -9.15 -6.14
C LYS A 112 -15.10 -8.04 -5.71
N LEU A 113 -15.47 -6.82 -6.07
CA LEU A 113 -14.69 -5.63 -5.76
C LEU A 113 -14.60 -5.36 -4.25
N ARG A 114 -13.50 -4.75 -3.85
CA ARG A 114 -13.18 -4.40 -2.46
C ARG A 114 -13.10 -2.90 -2.29
N VAL A 115 -14.16 -2.20 -2.72
CA VAL A 115 -14.25 -0.74 -2.82
C VAL A 115 -15.35 -0.12 -1.97
N ASP A 116 -16.12 -0.92 -1.23
CA ASP A 116 -17.31 -0.45 -0.49
C ASP A 116 -16.98 0.62 0.57
N HIS A 117 -15.77 0.58 1.13
CA HIS A 117 -15.28 1.55 2.12
C HIS A 117 -14.66 2.81 1.50
N TRP A 118 -14.39 2.83 0.19
CA TRP A 118 -13.71 3.94 -0.48
C TRP A 118 -14.43 5.29 -0.38
N PRO A 119 -15.77 5.38 -0.38
CA PRO A 119 -16.47 6.66 -0.18
C PRO A 119 -16.16 7.35 1.16
N HIS A 120 -15.65 6.60 2.14
CA HIS A 120 -15.26 7.11 3.45
C HIS A 120 -13.75 7.28 3.63
N LEU A 121 -12.95 7.06 2.58
CA LEU A 121 -11.49 7.18 2.62
C LEU A 121 -11.07 8.62 2.31
N PHE A 122 -11.11 9.50 3.31
CA PHE A 122 -10.87 10.94 3.17
C PHE A 122 -9.37 11.31 3.22
N ALA A 123 -8.51 10.57 2.53
CA ALA A 123 -7.08 10.86 2.41
C ALA A 123 -6.59 10.75 0.96
N PRO A 124 -5.67 11.62 0.52
CA PRO A 124 -5.00 11.45 -0.77
C PRO A 124 -4.36 10.07 -0.86
N THR A 125 -4.62 9.34 -1.94
CA THR A 125 -4.17 7.95 -2.07
C THR A 125 -3.27 7.76 -3.29
N LEU A 126 -2.12 7.10 -3.09
CA LEU A 126 -1.24 6.64 -4.17
C LEU A 126 -1.35 5.11 -4.30
N PHE A 127 -1.68 4.66 -5.50
CA PHE A 127 -1.58 3.27 -5.90
C PHE A 127 -0.31 3.07 -6.74
N LEU A 128 0.56 2.16 -6.31
CA LEU A 128 1.64 1.61 -7.11
C LEU A 128 1.17 0.23 -7.56
N GLN A 129 0.80 0.09 -8.85
CA GLN A 129 0.05 -1.07 -9.30
C GLN A 129 0.66 -1.67 -10.56
N GLY A 130 0.87 -2.98 -10.57
CA GLY A 130 1.28 -3.70 -11.77
C GLY A 130 0.11 -3.95 -12.72
N ASP A 131 0.34 -3.85 -14.02
CA ASP A 131 -0.68 -4.12 -15.05
C ASP A 131 -0.92 -5.63 -15.29
N ARG A 132 -0.09 -6.48 -14.69
CA ARG A 132 -0.23 -7.96 -14.70
C ARG A 132 -0.60 -8.54 -13.34
N ASP A 133 -1.11 -7.71 -12.44
CA ASP A 133 -1.55 -8.15 -11.13
C ASP A 133 -2.91 -8.88 -11.22
N PRO A 134 -2.98 -10.19 -10.91
CA PRO A 134 -4.24 -10.93 -10.95
C PRO A 134 -5.25 -10.52 -9.86
N PHE A 135 -4.84 -9.67 -8.92
CA PHE A 135 -5.71 -9.13 -7.87
C PHE A 135 -6.27 -7.74 -8.21
N CYS A 136 -5.86 -7.13 -9.33
CA CYS A 136 -6.27 -5.78 -9.68
C CYS A 136 -6.36 -5.60 -11.21
N ASP A 137 -7.55 -5.61 -11.73
CA ASP A 137 -7.82 -5.13 -13.08
C ASP A 137 -7.72 -3.60 -13.08
N LEU A 138 -6.81 -3.05 -13.89
CA LEU A 138 -6.58 -1.61 -13.97
C LEU A 138 -7.78 -0.85 -14.56
N SER A 139 -8.55 -1.46 -15.45
CA SER A 139 -9.77 -0.86 -15.99
C SER A 139 -10.81 -0.66 -14.90
N LEU A 140 -10.99 -1.68 -14.05
CA LEU A 140 -11.87 -1.59 -12.89
C LEU A 140 -11.34 -0.62 -11.82
N LEU A 141 -10.03 -0.55 -11.63
CA LEU A 141 -9.42 0.44 -10.73
C LEU A 141 -9.73 1.86 -11.22
N GLU A 142 -9.53 2.14 -12.50
CA GLU A 142 -9.80 3.44 -13.11
C GLU A 142 -11.29 3.77 -13.04
N GLU A 143 -12.16 2.82 -13.39
CA GLU A 143 -13.61 2.98 -13.33
C GLU A 143 -14.10 3.34 -11.92
N HIS A 144 -13.49 2.74 -10.87
CA HIS A 144 -14.00 2.88 -9.50
C HIS A 144 -13.25 3.92 -8.66
N ARG A 145 -12.11 4.44 -9.11
CA ARG A 145 -11.32 5.42 -8.31
C ARG A 145 -12.07 6.72 -8.03
N HIS A 146 -13.10 7.05 -8.81
CA HIS A 146 -13.96 8.21 -8.54
C HIS A 146 -14.74 8.11 -7.23
N LYS A 147 -14.87 6.90 -6.64
CA LYS A 147 -15.49 6.68 -5.32
C LYS A 147 -14.62 7.22 -4.18
N LEU A 148 -13.34 7.48 -4.44
CA LEU A 148 -12.43 8.08 -3.46
C LEU A 148 -12.70 9.59 -3.37
N PRO A 149 -13.09 10.14 -2.19
CA PRO A 149 -13.48 11.54 -2.03
C PRO A 149 -12.30 12.51 -2.14
N ARG A 150 -11.08 12.01 -2.04
CA ARG A 150 -9.84 12.76 -2.21
C ARG A 150 -9.08 12.26 -3.43
N ARG A 151 -8.04 13.02 -3.81
CA ARG A 151 -7.24 12.69 -4.99
C ARG A 151 -6.65 11.28 -4.92
N ALA A 152 -6.94 10.45 -5.91
CA ALA A 152 -6.30 9.17 -6.14
C ALA A 152 -5.31 9.29 -7.30
N THR A 153 -4.06 8.93 -7.06
CA THR A 153 -3.01 8.83 -8.07
C THR A 153 -2.71 7.35 -8.31
N VAL A 154 -2.71 6.93 -9.55
CA VAL A 154 -2.30 5.56 -9.93
C VAL A 154 -1.01 5.66 -10.72
N HIS A 155 0.04 5.00 -10.24
CA HIS A 155 1.27 4.77 -10.98
C HIS A 155 1.31 3.31 -11.41
N VAL A 156 1.32 3.08 -12.72
CA VAL A 156 1.32 1.75 -13.30
C VAL A 156 2.75 1.30 -13.55
N VAL A 157 3.11 0.16 -12.98
CA VAL A 157 4.35 -0.56 -13.31
C VAL A 157 4.04 -1.51 -14.48
N VAL A 158 4.51 -1.13 -15.66
CA VAL A 158 4.29 -1.91 -16.89
C VAL A 158 5.00 -3.26 -16.78
N GLY A 159 4.28 -4.34 -17.03
CA GLY A 159 4.75 -5.72 -16.87
C GLY A 159 4.78 -6.22 -15.43
N GLY A 160 4.44 -5.38 -14.46
CA GLY A 160 4.49 -5.70 -13.04
C GLY A 160 3.41 -6.68 -12.57
N ASP A 161 3.81 -7.69 -11.80
CA ASP A 161 2.90 -8.62 -11.11
C ASP A 161 2.36 -8.01 -9.80
N HIS A 162 1.69 -8.83 -8.96
CA HIS A 162 1.17 -8.41 -7.64
C HIS A 162 2.25 -7.90 -6.66
N SER A 163 3.48 -8.25 -6.87
CA SER A 163 4.64 -7.76 -6.12
C SER A 163 5.44 -6.71 -6.89
N LEU A 164 4.91 -6.19 -8.00
CA LEU A 164 5.56 -5.26 -8.93
C LEU A 164 6.85 -5.81 -9.56
N ARG A 165 7.06 -7.14 -9.56
CA ARG A 165 8.16 -7.77 -10.26
C ARG A 165 7.86 -7.80 -11.74
N VAL A 166 8.87 -7.50 -12.56
CA VAL A 166 8.78 -7.51 -14.02
C VAL A 166 9.64 -8.64 -14.55
N THR A 167 9.05 -9.58 -15.26
CA THR A 167 9.83 -10.62 -15.97
C THR A 167 10.40 -10.05 -17.27
N ARG A 168 11.47 -10.64 -17.78
CA ARG A 168 12.09 -10.21 -19.06
C ARG A 168 11.07 -10.18 -20.21
N ALA A 169 10.19 -11.17 -20.28
CA ALA A 169 9.15 -11.28 -21.32
C ALA A 169 8.03 -10.23 -21.17
N ALA A 170 7.85 -9.67 -19.99
CA ALA A 170 6.83 -8.66 -19.70
C ALA A 170 7.39 -7.22 -19.74
N SER A 171 8.71 -7.09 -19.75
CA SER A 171 9.40 -5.80 -19.70
C SER A 171 9.36 -5.08 -21.06
N PRO A 172 9.04 -3.79 -21.10
CA PRO A 172 9.15 -2.97 -22.30
C PRO A 172 10.58 -2.83 -22.81
N THR A 173 11.56 -2.94 -21.90
CA THR A 173 13.00 -2.80 -22.22
C THR A 173 13.69 -4.16 -22.46
N GLY A 174 13.00 -5.27 -22.24
CA GLY A 174 13.58 -6.61 -22.29
C GLY A 174 14.46 -6.98 -21.07
N GLU A 175 14.45 -6.15 -20.02
CA GLU A 175 15.17 -6.42 -18.77
C GLU A 175 14.17 -6.81 -17.66
N ALA A 176 14.52 -7.81 -16.85
CA ALA A 176 13.71 -8.17 -15.69
C ALA A 176 14.05 -7.24 -14.51
N SER A 177 13.08 -6.99 -13.65
CA SER A 177 13.33 -6.35 -12.35
C SER A 177 12.63 -7.08 -11.20
N SER A 178 13.34 -7.20 -10.10
CA SER A 178 12.81 -7.71 -8.84
C SER A 178 11.84 -6.70 -8.22
N GLU A 179 11.11 -7.14 -7.21
CA GLU A 179 10.26 -6.26 -6.40
C GLU A 179 11.06 -5.10 -5.78
N ALA A 180 12.24 -5.39 -5.26
CA ALA A 180 13.10 -4.39 -4.63
C ALA A 180 13.65 -3.37 -5.63
N GLU A 181 14.13 -3.82 -6.79
CA GLU A 181 14.63 -2.93 -7.85
C GLU A 181 13.53 -2.03 -8.39
N THR A 182 12.33 -2.58 -8.64
CA THR A 182 11.18 -1.79 -9.09
C THR A 182 10.83 -0.70 -8.07
N LEU A 183 10.66 -1.06 -6.81
CA LEU A 183 10.30 -0.10 -5.76
C LEU A 183 11.42 0.90 -5.48
N GLY A 184 12.69 0.47 -5.59
CA GLY A 184 13.86 1.35 -5.51
C GLY A 184 13.90 2.42 -6.60
N GLY A 185 13.42 2.08 -7.79
CA GLY A 185 13.35 3.00 -8.95
C GLY A 185 12.21 4.03 -8.88
N LEU A 186 11.29 3.95 -7.90
CA LEU A 186 10.13 4.84 -7.82
C LEU A 186 10.37 6.16 -7.04
N GLY A 187 11.62 6.53 -6.78
CA GLY A 187 11.95 7.73 -5.98
C GLY A 187 11.25 9.00 -6.47
N GLU A 188 11.31 9.31 -7.76
CA GLU A 188 10.66 10.50 -8.34
C GLU A 188 9.11 10.45 -8.25
N VAL A 189 8.53 9.27 -8.37
CA VAL A 189 7.07 9.08 -8.26
C VAL A 189 6.62 9.39 -6.83
N LEU A 190 7.35 8.86 -5.85
CA LEU A 190 7.09 9.06 -4.43
C LEU A 190 7.30 10.52 -4.04
N GLU A 191 8.42 11.14 -4.43
CA GLU A 191 8.70 12.56 -4.19
C GLU A 191 7.57 13.45 -4.72
N ARG A 192 7.17 13.25 -5.96
CA ARG A 192 6.10 14.03 -6.61
C ARG A 192 4.76 13.88 -5.90
N TRP A 193 4.48 12.69 -5.37
CA TRP A 193 3.25 12.47 -4.61
C TRP A 193 3.34 13.11 -3.21
N LEU A 194 4.45 12.95 -2.50
CA LEU A 194 4.69 13.55 -1.17
C LEU A 194 4.54 15.07 -1.19
N ARG A 195 5.12 15.76 -2.17
CA ARG A 195 4.99 17.22 -2.36
C ARG A 195 3.54 17.72 -2.55
N ARG A 196 2.59 16.84 -2.75
CA ARG A 196 1.17 17.17 -2.97
C ARG A 196 0.30 16.89 -1.74
N LEU A 197 0.92 16.41 -0.67
CA LEU A 197 0.25 16.17 0.62
C LEU A 197 0.32 17.41 1.52
N ASP A 198 1.19 18.35 1.20
CA ASP A 198 1.38 19.64 1.89
C ASP A 198 0.22 20.62 1.67
#